data_7a1aeb4a421a2aec76c03b0f2352ec5e
#
_entry.id   7a1aeb4a421a2aec76c03b0f2352ec5e
#
_cell.length_a   1.000
_cell.length_b   1.000
_cell.length_c   1.000
_cell.angle_alpha   90.00
_cell.angle_beta   90.00
_cell.angle_gamma   90.00
#
_symmetry.space_group_name_H-M   'P 1'
#
loop_
_entity.id
_entity.type
_entity.pdbx_description
1 polymer ?
#
loop_
_entity_poly.entity_id
_entity_poly.type
_entity_poly.pdbx_seq_one_letter_code
_entity_poly.pdbx_strand_id
1 'polypeptide(L)'
;MSLITDGLRSNVATFDLSPQIIKDIAAGDVEFAVDQQQYLQGYLPIVFLDLYSKNLNTVGGGLPVLTGPGFVTKDNAAKIKALAAAGTR
;
A
#
# COMPACT_ATOMS: atom_id res chain seq x y z
N MET A 1 -1.41 -11.41 -12.12
CA MET A 1 -0.42 -12.46 -12.42
C MET A 1 -0.30 -13.38 -11.21
N SER A 2 -0.39 -14.66 -11.43
CA SER A 2 -0.16 -15.63 -10.35
C SER A 2 1.29 -16.07 -10.37
N LEU A 3 1.93 -16.06 -9.22
CA LEU A 3 3.30 -16.57 -9.03
C LEU A 3 3.31 -18.00 -8.51
N ILE A 4 2.12 -18.60 -8.39
CA ILE A 4 1.95 -19.94 -7.87
C ILE A 4 1.79 -20.89 -9.04
N THR A 5 2.63 -21.91 -9.10
CA THR A 5 2.51 -22.99 -10.08
C THR A 5 1.92 -24.22 -9.41
N ASP A 6 1.24 -25.05 -10.22
CA ASP A 6 0.60 -26.26 -9.72
C ASP A 6 1.62 -27.20 -9.09
N GLY A 7 1.32 -27.64 -7.86
CA GLY A 7 2.15 -28.57 -7.12
C GLY A 7 3.41 -27.99 -6.52
N LEU A 8 3.70 -26.71 -6.78
CA LEU A 8 4.85 -26.01 -6.20
C LEU A 8 4.36 -24.79 -5.46
N ARG A 9 4.50 -24.81 -4.15
CA ARG A 9 4.21 -23.64 -3.32
C ARG A 9 5.47 -23.16 -2.68
N SER A 10 5.77 -21.89 -2.92
CA SER A 10 6.84 -21.16 -2.25
C SER A 10 6.23 -20.06 -1.42
N ASN A 11 6.96 -19.59 -0.43
CA ASN A 11 6.58 -18.38 0.29
C ASN A 11 6.79 -17.19 -0.64
N VAL A 12 5.71 -16.50 -0.97
CA VAL A 12 5.71 -15.38 -1.93
C VAL A 12 5.23 -14.13 -1.22
N ALA A 13 5.96 -13.05 -1.41
CA ALA A 13 5.58 -11.72 -0.98
C ALA A 13 5.75 -10.77 -2.16
N THR A 14 5.04 -9.66 -2.15
CA THR A 14 5.05 -8.72 -3.27
C THR A 14 4.95 -7.27 -2.81
N PHE A 15 5.03 -6.37 -3.77
CA PHE A 15 4.82 -4.94 -3.58
C PHE A 15 3.55 -4.51 -4.28
N ASP A 16 2.94 -3.46 -3.73
CA ASP A 16 1.77 -2.80 -4.29
C ASP A 16 0.52 -3.69 -4.26
N LEU A 17 -0.60 -3.07 -4.51
CA LEU A 17 -1.88 -3.74 -4.42
C LEU A 17 -2.55 -3.81 -5.79
N SER A 18 -3.17 -4.93 -6.06
CA SER A 18 -4.10 -5.13 -7.16
C SER A 18 -5.22 -6.03 -6.66
N PRO A 19 -6.37 -6.06 -7.32
CA PRO A 19 -7.44 -6.99 -6.94
C PRO A 19 -6.97 -8.43 -6.90
N GLN A 20 -6.11 -8.84 -7.83
CA GLN A 20 -5.59 -10.21 -7.87
C GLN A 20 -4.66 -10.50 -6.70
N ILE A 21 -3.77 -9.57 -6.35
CA ILE A 21 -2.85 -9.74 -5.22
C ILE A 21 -3.62 -9.84 -3.90
N ILE A 22 -4.62 -9.00 -3.70
CA ILE A 22 -5.45 -9.04 -2.49
C ILE A 22 -6.18 -10.37 -2.39
N LYS A 23 -6.71 -10.86 -3.50
CA LYS A 23 -7.36 -12.16 -3.58
C LYS A 23 -6.41 -13.30 -3.24
N ASP A 24 -5.19 -13.26 -3.77
CA ASP A 24 -4.17 -14.27 -3.52
C ASP A 24 -3.73 -14.26 -2.05
N ILE A 25 -3.65 -13.08 -1.42
CA ILE A 25 -3.34 -12.97 0.01
C ILE A 25 -4.47 -13.58 0.84
N ALA A 26 -5.71 -13.26 0.51
CA ALA A 26 -6.87 -13.81 1.23
C ALA A 26 -6.95 -15.33 1.10
N ALA A 27 -6.55 -15.88 -0.03
CA ALA A 27 -6.50 -17.32 -0.27
C ALA A 27 -5.31 -18.01 0.39
N GLY A 28 -4.32 -17.26 0.86
CA GLY A 28 -3.11 -17.81 1.46
C GLY A 28 -2.00 -18.14 0.46
N ASP A 29 -2.17 -17.79 -0.80
CA ASP A 29 -1.19 -18.06 -1.87
C ASP A 29 -0.03 -17.07 -1.85
N VAL A 30 -0.28 -15.85 -1.38
CA VAL A 30 0.72 -14.81 -1.18
C VAL A 30 0.74 -14.45 0.31
N GLU A 31 1.93 -14.37 0.90
CA GLU A 31 2.08 -14.11 2.33
C GLU A 31 1.65 -12.69 2.70
N PHE A 32 2.17 -11.71 1.98
CA PHE A 32 1.83 -10.32 2.21
C PHE A 32 2.21 -9.46 1.01
N ALA A 33 1.65 -8.25 0.96
CA ALA A 33 2.09 -7.20 0.05
C ALA A 33 2.61 -6.02 0.87
N VAL A 34 3.70 -5.44 0.40
CA VAL A 34 4.21 -4.17 0.93
C VAL A 34 3.46 -3.05 0.22
N ASP A 35 2.74 -2.26 0.99
CA ASP A 35 1.92 -1.17 0.49
C ASP A 35 2.60 0.17 0.76
N GLN A 36 2.84 0.93 -0.29
CA GLN A 36 3.43 2.26 -0.20
C GLN A 36 2.40 3.34 0.13
N GLN A 37 1.13 3.01 0.09
CA GLN A 37 0.03 3.95 0.29
C GLN A 37 0.08 5.09 -0.73
N GLN A 38 -0.04 4.76 -2.00
CA GLN A 38 0.09 5.72 -3.11
C GLN A 38 -0.90 6.88 -3.01
N TYR A 39 -2.11 6.65 -2.53
CA TYR A 39 -3.07 7.73 -2.33
C TYR A 39 -2.51 8.78 -1.38
N LEU A 40 -1.90 8.33 -0.27
CA LEU A 40 -1.27 9.22 0.69
C LEU A 40 -0.07 9.95 0.09
N GLN A 41 0.70 9.29 -0.77
CA GLN A 41 1.83 9.90 -1.47
C GLN A 41 1.41 11.01 -2.42
N GLY A 42 0.20 10.95 -2.96
CA GLY A 42 -0.36 12.01 -3.78
C GLY A 42 -1.02 13.12 -2.95
N TYR A 43 -1.65 12.75 -1.86
CA TYR A 43 -2.42 13.67 -1.02
C TYR A 43 -1.54 14.56 -0.15
N LEU A 44 -0.60 13.98 0.59
CA LEU A 44 0.21 14.72 1.56
C LEU A 44 1.08 15.81 0.93
N PRO A 45 1.77 15.61 -0.20
CA PRO A 45 2.56 16.68 -0.80
C PRO A 45 1.74 17.92 -1.15
N ILE A 46 0.51 17.75 -1.58
CA ILE A 46 -0.39 18.87 -1.89
C ILE A 46 -0.71 19.65 -0.61
N VAL A 47 -1.03 18.94 0.48
CA VAL A 47 -1.29 19.56 1.78
C VAL A 47 -0.04 20.30 2.27
N PHE A 48 1.13 19.69 2.17
CA PHE A 48 2.40 20.29 2.63
C PHE A 48 2.73 21.55 1.83
N LEU A 49 2.56 21.52 0.52
CA LEU A 49 2.81 22.68 -0.33
C LEU A 49 1.83 23.81 -0.05
N ASP A 50 0.57 23.50 0.17
CA ASP A 50 -0.44 24.49 0.51
C ASP A 50 -0.11 25.18 1.82
N LEU A 51 0.23 24.42 2.87
CA LEU A 51 0.58 24.97 4.16
C LEU A 51 1.89 25.76 4.13
N TYR A 52 2.86 25.33 3.36
CA TYR A 52 4.09 26.10 3.17
C TYR A 52 3.81 27.42 2.46
N SER A 53 3.02 27.40 1.41
CA SER A 53 2.66 28.61 0.65
C SER A 53 1.94 29.63 1.50
N LYS A 54 1.04 29.19 2.38
CA LYS A 54 0.22 30.09 3.21
C LYS A 54 0.91 30.54 4.49
N ASN A 55 1.61 29.62 5.14
CA ASN A 55 2.06 29.81 6.52
C ASN A 55 3.55 29.50 6.73
N LEU A 56 4.29 29.12 5.68
CA LEU A 56 5.68 28.66 5.77
C LEU A 56 5.86 27.46 6.70
N ASN A 57 4.81 26.68 6.91
CA ASN A 57 4.92 25.45 7.66
C ASN A 57 5.81 24.44 6.92
N THR A 58 6.62 23.75 7.66
CA THR A 58 7.49 22.69 7.15
C THR A 58 7.21 21.39 7.89
N VAL A 59 7.55 20.28 7.22
CA VAL A 59 7.28 18.94 7.75
C VAL A 59 8.56 18.11 7.64
N GLY A 60 8.76 17.26 8.63
CA GLY A 60 9.85 16.28 8.59
C GLY A 60 11.22 16.80 8.97
N GLY A 61 11.37 18.09 9.27
CA GLY A 61 12.65 18.64 9.69
C GLY A 61 13.76 18.46 8.65
N GLY A 62 13.42 18.47 7.35
CA GLY A 62 14.37 18.23 6.26
C GLY A 62 14.58 16.77 5.92
N LEU A 63 13.90 15.85 6.59
CA LEU A 63 13.95 14.42 6.31
C LEU A 63 12.72 13.99 5.50
N PRO A 64 12.81 12.85 4.76
CA PRO A 64 11.65 12.31 4.07
C PRO A 64 10.51 12.00 5.04
N VAL A 65 9.28 12.24 4.61
CA VAL A 65 8.07 11.82 5.32
C VAL A 65 7.65 10.47 4.74
N LEU A 66 7.66 9.45 5.56
CA LEU A 66 7.38 8.08 5.12
C LEU A 66 5.87 7.83 5.03
N THR A 67 5.45 7.17 3.96
CA THR A 67 4.07 6.70 3.77
C THR A 67 3.96 5.18 3.88
N GLY A 68 5.00 4.54 4.31
CA GLY A 68 5.08 3.11 4.50
C GLY A 68 6.37 2.73 5.23
N PRO A 69 6.64 1.44 5.29
CA PRO A 69 5.83 0.39 4.68
C PRO A 69 4.53 0.12 5.46
N GLY A 70 3.43 -0.05 4.72
CA GLY A 70 2.25 -0.73 5.24
C GLY A 70 2.30 -2.18 4.79
N PHE A 71 1.59 -3.05 5.49
CA PHE A 71 1.55 -4.46 5.12
C PHE A 71 0.11 -4.91 4.95
N VAL A 72 -0.18 -5.52 3.80
CA VAL A 72 -1.46 -6.18 3.57
C VAL A 72 -1.23 -7.66 3.76
N THR A 73 -1.91 -8.22 4.75
CA THR A 73 -1.83 -9.61 5.13
C THR A 73 -3.21 -10.25 5.08
N LYS A 74 -3.28 -11.54 5.31
CA LYS A 74 -4.56 -12.25 5.38
C LYS A 74 -5.52 -11.63 6.41
N ASP A 75 -4.98 -11.07 7.49
CA ASP A 75 -5.79 -10.50 8.58
C ASP A 75 -6.54 -9.23 8.16
N ASN A 76 -5.99 -8.44 7.23
CA ASN A 76 -6.60 -7.17 6.81
C ASN A 76 -7.01 -7.12 5.34
N ALA A 77 -6.75 -8.17 4.58
CA ALA A 77 -7.00 -8.18 3.14
C ALA A 77 -8.47 -7.87 2.81
N ALA A 78 -9.42 -8.39 3.58
CA ALA A 78 -10.83 -8.17 3.33
C ALA A 78 -11.23 -6.70 3.51
N LYS A 79 -10.67 -6.02 4.51
CA LYS A 79 -10.92 -4.60 4.76
C LYS A 79 -10.29 -3.71 3.69
N ILE A 80 -9.10 -4.07 3.25
CA ILE A 80 -8.33 -3.31 2.25
C ILE A 80 -8.94 -3.45 0.86
N LYS A 81 -9.57 -4.58 0.55
CA LYS A 81 -10.11 -4.87 -0.77
C LYS A 81 -11.02 -3.76 -1.32
N ALA A 82 -11.99 -3.34 -0.53
CA ALA A 82 -12.93 -2.29 -0.94
C ALA A 82 -12.23 -0.94 -1.09
N LEU A 83 -11.29 -0.63 -0.21
CA LEU A 83 -10.53 0.63 -0.26
C LEU A 83 -9.59 0.66 -1.46
N ALA A 84 -8.95 -0.44 -1.80
CA ALA A 84 -8.11 -0.54 -2.99
C ALA A 84 -8.95 -0.40 -4.26
N ALA A 85 -10.14 -1.00 -4.30
CA ALA A 85 -11.06 -0.85 -5.42
C ALA A 85 -11.55 0.59 -5.56
N ALA A 86 -11.73 1.30 -4.45
CA ALA A 86 -12.11 2.71 -4.45
C ALA A 86 -10.95 3.65 -4.80
N GLY A 87 -9.72 3.15 -4.86
CA GLY A 87 -8.54 3.93 -5.18
C GLY A 87 -7.98 4.74 -4.02
N THR A 88 -8.39 4.46 -2.80
CA THR A 88 -7.92 5.19 -1.60
C THR A 88 -6.86 4.42 -0.81
N ARG A 89 -6.54 3.21 -1.25
CA ARG A 89 -5.50 2.40 -0.63
C ARG A 89 -4.71 1.63 -1.65
#